data_b9a7ec94e3bec0682796c1b0e8644cfd
#
_entry.id   b9a7ec94e3bec0682796c1b0e8644cfd
#
_cell.length_a   1.000
_cell.length_b   1.000
_cell.length_c   1.000
_cell.angle_alpha   90.00
_cell.angle_beta   90.00
_cell.angle_gamma   90.00
#
_symmetry.space_group_name_H-M   'P 1'
#
loop_
_entity.id
_entity.type
_entity.pdbx_description
1 polymer ?
#
loop_
_entity_poly.entity_id
_entity_poly.type
_entity_poly.pdbx_seq_one_letter_code
_entity_poly.pdbx_strand_id
1 'polypeptide(L)'
;MPWNGYNFEDSILVSERVVKEDRFTTIHIQELTCIARDTKLGSEEISSDIPNVGESALSKLDESGIVYIGAEVDAGDILVGKVTPKGETQLTPEEKLLRAIFGEKASDVKDTSLRVPSSTKGTVIDVQVFTRDGLEKDQRAQQIEKSQLDDYRKDLKEEYRIFEEATFARLSNLIKNKSVVSGAGLTKGTKLTDKVLSELERELWFKLKLSEKELNEALASAQRQLEEQNTLLEERFEIKKGKLQSGDDLAPGVLKIVKVYLAIKRRIQPGDKMAGRHGNKGVISVIMPVEDMPYDENGEPVDIVLNPLGVPSRMNVGQILETHLGM
;
A
#
# COMPACT_ATOMS: atom_id res chain seq x y z
N MET A 1 -20.27 21.74 -30.35
CA MET A 1 -20.48 23.13 -30.84
C MET A 1 -19.22 23.94 -30.66
N PRO A 2 -18.92 24.98 -31.52
CA PRO A 2 -17.83 25.92 -31.23
C PRO A 2 -18.20 26.75 -29.99
N TRP A 3 -17.24 26.98 -29.10
CA TRP A 3 -17.47 27.73 -27.85
C TRP A 3 -16.34 28.73 -27.59
N ASN A 4 -16.55 29.99 -27.93
CA ASN A 4 -15.63 31.11 -27.75
C ASN A 4 -14.19 30.86 -28.20
N GLY A 5 -13.94 29.90 -29.09
CA GLY A 5 -12.61 29.50 -29.54
C GLY A 5 -11.85 28.58 -28.62
N TYR A 6 -12.35 28.28 -27.40
CA TYR A 6 -11.66 27.43 -26.43
C TYR A 6 -11.59 25.96 -26.83
N ASN A 7 -12.41 25.52 -27.78
CA ASN A 7 -12.39 24.17 -28.34
C ASN A 7 -11.95 24.16 -29.84
N PHE A 8 -11.13 25.13 -30.24
CA PHE A 8 -10.61 25.17 -31.60
C PHE A 8 -9.73 23.95 -31.91
N GLU A 9 -9.94 23.37 -33.10
CA GLU A 9 -9.29 22.13 -33.58
C GLU A 9 -9.51 20.96 -32.57
N ASP A 10 -8.44 20.40 -31.99
CA ASP A 10 -8.47 19.28 -31.07
C ASP A 10 -8.50 19.70 -29.61
N SER A 11 -8.81 20.96 -29.31
CA SER A 11 -8.96 21.46 -27.96
C SER A 11 -10.30 21.02 -27.37
N ILE A 12 -10.27 20.67 -26.09
CA ILE A 12 -11.43 20.21 -25.31
C ILE A 12 -11.71 21.20 -24.20
N LEU A 13 -12.96 21.62 -24.09
CA LEU A 13 -13.46 22.41 -22.99
C LEU A 13 -14.09 21.48 -21.96
N VAL A 14 -13.72 21.61 -20.69
CA VAL A 14 -14.20 20.75 -19.59
C VAL A 14 -14.83 21.61 -18.51
N SER A 15 -15.93 21.16 -17.94
CA SER A 15 -16.58 21.79 -16.79
C SER A 15 -15.80 21.57 -15.50
N GLU A 16 -15.82 22.57 -14.62
CA GLU A 16 -15.27 22.46 -13.26
C GLU A 16 -15.97 21.36 -12.44
N ARG A 17 -17.22 21.00 -12.74
CA ARG A 17 -17.96 19.90 -12.10
C ARG A 17 -17.20 18.58 -12.21
N VAL A 18 -16.58 18.31 -13.37
CA VAL A 18 -15.78 17.09 -13.60
C VAL A 18 -14.59 16.99 -12.63
N VAL A 19 -13.96 18.11 -12.33
CA VAL A 19 -12.84 18.18 -11.38
C VAL A 19 -13.32 18.11 -9.93
N LYS A 20 -14.42 18.79 -9.59
CA LYS A 20 -15.02 18.77 -8.25
C LYS A 20 -15.51 17.38 -7.84
N GLU A 21 -16.10 16.64 -8.78
CA GLU A 21 -16.55 15.27 -8.58
C GLU A 21 -15.44 14.23 -8.66
N ASP A 22 -14.16 14.66 -8.75
CA ASP A 22 -13.00 13.77 -8.91
C ASP A 22 -13.10 12.81 -10.12
N ARG A 23 -13.81 13.19 -11.17
CA ARG A 23 -13.88 12.43 -12.42
C ARG A 23 -12.53 12.46 -13.12
N PHE A 24 -12.11 11.33 -13.67
CA PHE A 24 -10.79 11.15 -14.32
C PHE A 24 -9.59 11.49 -13.43
N THR A 25 -9.77 11.54 -12.13
CA THR A 25 -8.69 11.68 -11.16
C THR A 25 -7.92 10.36 -11.08
N THR A 26 -6.60 10.44 -11.10
CA THR A 26 -5.71 9.27 -11.02
C THR A 26 -4.89 9.30 -9.74
N ILE A 27 -4.62 8.11 -9.20
CA ILE A 27 -3.70 7.92 -8.09
C ILE A 27 -2.46 7.24 -8.63
N HIS A 28 -1.31 7.90 -8.46
CA HIS A 28 -0.01 7.35 -8.82
C HIS A 28 0.73 6.98 -7.55
N ILE A 29 1.24 5.75 -7.48
CA ILE A 29 2.13 5.32 -6.41
C ILE A 29 3.56 5.41 -6.93
N GLN A 30 4.36 6.28 -6.33
CA GLN A 30 5.76 6.48 -6.67
C GLN A 30 6.65 5.88 -5.59
N GLU A 31 7.56 4.99 -5.97
CA GLU A 31 8.60 4.47 -5.10
C GLU A 31 9.83 5.39 -5.15
N LEU A 32 10.27 5.84 -3.98
CA LEU A 32 11.51 6.58 -3.80
C LEU A 32 12.43 5.79 -2.88
N THR A 33 13.66 5.52 -3.33
CA THR A 33 14.60 4.65 -2.62
C THR A 33 15.80 5.45 -2.12
N CYS A 34 16.11 5.31 -0.84
CA CYS A 34 17.34 5.79 -0.22
C CYS A 34 18.24 4.62 0.11
N ILE A 35 19.50 4.68 -0.29
CA ILE A 35 20.50 3.63 -0.05
C ILE A 35 21.62 4.22 0.80
N ALA A 36 21.89 3.62 1.96
CA ALA A 36 23.07 3.90 2.78
C ALA A 36 24.17 2.88 2.44
N ARG A 37 25.34 3.39 2.09
CA ARG A 37 26.49 2.59 1.67
C ARG A 37 27.66 2.76 2.62
N ASP A 38 28.51 1.76 2.64
CA ASP A 38 29.82 1.87 3.26
C ASP A 38 30.78 2.56 2.27
N THR A 39 31.35 3.70 2.70
CA THR A 39 32.28 4.48 1.87
C THR A 39 33.70 4.45 2.46
N LYS A 40 34.69 4.77 1.66
CA LYS A 40 36.09 4.83 2.11
C LYS A 40 36.35 5.86 3.22
N LEU A 41 35.47 6.83 3.39
CA LEU A 41 35.56 7.90 4.39
C LEU A 41 34.75 7.58 5.67
N GLY A 42 34.02 6.49 5.68
CA GLY A 42 33.14 6.03 6.74
C GLY A 42 31.78 5.57 6.19
N SER A 43 30.99 4.94 7.02
CA SER A 43 29.65 4.50 6.67
C SER A 43 28.68 5.68 6.57
N GLU A 44 27.78 5.65 5.57
CA GLU A 44 26.63 6.55 5.52
C GLU A 44 25.61 6.12 6.58
N GLU A 45 25.03 7.10 7.26
CA GLU A 45 24.05 6.84 8.31
C GLU A 45 22.70 7.46 7.97
N ILE A 46 21.61 6.76 8.33
CA ILE A 46 20.25 7.26 8.26
C ILE A 46 19.87 7.73 9.67
N SER A 47 19.64 9.04 9.81
CA SER A 47 19.37 9.69 11.10
C SER A 47 18.51 10.93 10.91
N SER A 48 17.80 11.32 11.97
CA SER A 48 17.11 12.61 12.06
C SER A 48 18.05 13.79 12.34
N ASP A 49 19.30 13.52 12.81
CA ASP A 49 20.30 14.55 13.09
C ASP A 49 21.01 14.99 11.81
N ILE A 50 20.37 15.91 11.08
CA ILE A 50 20.84 16.42 9.80
C ILE A 50 21.40 17.83 10.00
N PRO A 51 22.65 18.10 9.61
CA PRO A 51 23.24 19.43 9.75
C PRO A 51 22.55 20.46 8.86
N ASN A 52 22.40 21.68 9.39
CA ASN A 52 21.85 22.85 8.67
C ASN A 52 20.38 22.72 8.21
N VAL A 53 19.58 21.89 8.88
CA VAL A 53 18.16 21.73 8.63
C VAL A 53 17.36 22.24 9.84
N GLY A 54 16.33 23.05 9.59
CA GLY A 54 15.47 23.59 10.65
C GLY A 54 14.52 22.52 11.21
N GLU A 55 14.13 22.67 12.47
CA GLU A 55 13.23 21.74 13.18
C GLU A 55 11.89 21.53 12.46
N SER A 56 11.38 22.55 11.77
CA SER A 56 10.14 22.43 10.99
C SER A 56 10.23 21.41 9.84
N ALA A 57 11.39 21.28 9.21
CA ALA A 57 11.62 20.31 8.15
C ALA A 57 11.83 18.88 8.69
N LEU A 58 12.20 18.76 9.96
CA LEU A 58 12.39 17.48 10.65
C LEU A 58 11.10 16.97 11.32
N SER A 59 10.08 17.81 11.47
CA SER A 59 8.83 17.48 12.18
C SER A 59 8.07 16.28 11.59
N LYS A 60 8.31 15.96 10.32
CA LYS A 60 7.68 14.82 9.62
C LYS A 60 8.50 13.53 9.71
N LEU A 61 9.68 13.57 10.34
CA LEU A 61 10.57 12.42 10.52
C LEU A 61 10.40 11.83 11.91
N ASP A 62 10.61 10.52 12.01
CA ASP A 62 10.73 9.81 13.28
C ASP A 62 12.17 9.91 13.84
N GLU A 63 12.40 9.31 15.02
CA GLU A 63 13.72 9.26 15.65
C GLU A 63 14.79 8.57 14.79
N SER A 64 14.37 7.66 13.90
CA SER A 64 15.24 6.96 12.96
C SER A 64 15.56 7.78 11.70
N GLY A 65 15.03 9.01 11.59
CA GLY A 65 15.22 9.88 10.42
C GLY A 65 14.37 9.49 9.21
N ILE A 66 13.29 8.75 9.39
CA ILE A 66 12.41 8.28 8.33
C ILE A 66 11.03 8.94 8.50
N VAL A 67 10.42 9.34 7.39
CA VAL A 67 9.08 9.93 7.38
C VAL A 67 8.04 8.94 7.92
N TYR A 68 7.06 9.44 8.68
CA TYR A 68 5.98 8.59 9.19
C TYR A 68 4.92 8.32 8.13
N ILE A 69 4.25 7.17 8.22
CA ILE A 69 3.16 6.79 7.32
C ILE A 69 1.96 7.70 7.56
N GLY A 70 1.32 8.18 6.48
CA GLY A 70 0.22 9.14 6.54
C GLY A 70 0.67 10.61 6.49
N ALA A 71 1.98 10.90 6.47
CA ALA A 71 2.47 12.26 6.32
C ALA A 71 2.14 12.84 4.95
N GLU A 72 1.60 14.04 4.93
CA GLU A 72 1.49 14.84 3.71
C GLU A 72 2.81 15.54 3.44
N VAL A 73 3.37 15.32 2.25
CA VAL A 73 4.68 15.85 1.86
C VAL A 73 4.56 16.72 0.61
N ASP A 74 5.29 17.82 0.64
CA ASP A 74 5.42 18.75 -0.47
C ASP A 74 6.81 18.66 -1.12
N ALA A 75 6.96 19.28 -2.29
CA ALA A 75 8.22 19.32 -3.02
C ALA A 75 9.36 19.89 -2.15
N GLY A 76 10.46 19.15 -2.03
CA GLY A 76 11.62 19.53 -1.23
C GLY A 76 11.62 19.04 0.23
N ASP A 77 10.51 18.51 0.74
CA ASP A 77 10.46 17.89 2.07
C ASP A 77 11.40 16.68 2.15
N ILE A 78 11.93 16.44 3.34
CA ILE A 78 12.83 15.31 3.59
C ILE A 78 11.98 14.07 3.85
N LEU A 79 12.25 12.99 3.10
CA LEU A 79 11.63 11.68 3.29
C LEU A 79 12.48 10.75 4.15
N VAL A 80 13.79 10.77 3.91
CA VAL A 80 14.76 9.97 4.65
C VAL A 80 15.98 10.84 4.89
N GLY A 81 16.28 11.08 6.16
CA GLY A 81 17.49 11.79 6.56
C GLY A 81 18.72 10.92 6.38
N LYS A 82 19.65 11.33 5.56
CA LYS A 82 20.91 10.62 5.34
C LYS A 82 22.09 11.58 5.45
N VAL A 83 23.08 11.19 6.19
CA VAL A 83 24.33 11.92 6.36
C VAL A 83 25.49 11.08 5.82
N THR A 84 26.39 11.76 5.10
CA THR A 84 27.59 11.14 4.53
C THR A 84 28.81 11.79 5.15
N PRO A 85 29.82 11.03 5.66
CA PRO A 85 31.06 11.57 6.18
C PRO A 85 31.79 12.39 5.13
N LYS A 86 32.31 13.56 5.53
CA LYS A 86 33.15 14.41 4.69
C LYS A 86 34.64 14.06 4.90
N GLY A 87 35.39 13.92 3.81
CA GLY A 87 36.84 13.90 3.88
C GLY A 87 37.42 15.30 4.11
N GLU A 88 38.58 15.41 4.76
CA GLU A 88 39.26 16.68 5.05
C GLU A 88 39.48 17.57 3.81
N THR A 89 39.58 16.97 2.63
CA THR A 89 39.75 17.67 1.35
C THR A 89 38.49 18.34 0.82
N GLN A 90 37.32 17.98 1.35
CA GLN A 90 36.01 18.49 0.88
C GLN A 90 35.48 19.64 1.74
N LEU A 91 36.20 20.04 2.79
CA LEU A 91 35.83 21.18 3.61
C LEU A 91 36.05 22.49 2.84
N THR A 92 35.04 23.35 2.84
CA THR A 92 35.18 24.69 2.31
C THR A 92 36.20 25.49 3.12
N PRO A 93 36.83 26.54 2.54
CA PRO A 93 37.77 27.38 3.30
C PRO A 93 37.15 27.97 4.57
N GLU A 94 35.87 28.29 4.53
CA GLU A 94 35.11 28.81 5.66
C GLU A 94 34.90 27.76 6.76
N GLU A 95 34.55 26.52 6.39
CA GLU A 95 34.44 25.41 7.34
C GLU A 95 35.80 25.05 7.98
N LYS A 96 36.91 25.13 7.21
CA LYS A 96 38.26 24.93 7.77
C LYS A 96 38.60 26.01 8.80
N LEU A 97 38.17 27.25 8.54
CA LEU A 97 38.40 28.39 9.45
C LEU A 97 37.56 28.25 10.72
N LEU A 98 36.28 27.86 10.57
CA LEU A 98 35.39 27.59 11.70
C LEU A 98 35.88 26.45 12.58
N ARG A 99 36.40 25.37 11.96
CA ARG A 99 37.03 24.24 12.67
C ARG A 99 38.27 24.66 13.45
N ALA A 100 39.09 25.57 12.88
CA ALA A 100 40.28 26.09 13.54
C ALA A 100 39.96 27.01 14.73
N ILE A 101 38.81 27.75 14.66
CA ILE A 101 38.43 28.71 15.69
C ILE A 101 37.59 28.08 16.81
N PHE A 102 36.62 27.18 16.43
CA PHE A 102 35.62 26.64 17.35
C PHE A 102 35.85 25.16 17.71
N GLY A 103 36.96 24.57 17.25
CA GLY A 103 37.24 23.15 17.46
C GLY A 103 36.35 22.24 16.62
N GLU A 104 36.12 20.98 17.07
CA GLU A 104 35.42 19.92 16.33
C GLU A 104 33.92 20.14 16.07
N LYS A 105 33.41 21.33 16.33
CA LYS A 105 31.96 21.62 16.13
C LYS A 105 31.54 21.93 14.70
N ALA A 106 32.44 21.93 13.72
CA ALA A 106 32.06 21.93 12.31
C ALA A 106 31.64 20.49 11.95
N SER A 107 30.39 20.32 11.49
CA SER A 107 29.85 18.98 11.17
C SER A 107 30.74 18.26 10.16
N ASP A 108 31.33 17.14 10.59
CA ASP A 108 32.15 16.27 9.72
C ASP A 108 31.32 15.50 8.69
N VAL A 109 30.02 15.80 8.60
CA VAL A 109 29.07 15.10 7.75
C VAL A 109 28.36 16.08 6.80
N LYS A 110 27.99 15.55 5.63
CA LYS A 110 27.22 16.27 4.60
C LYS A 110 25.82 15.72 4.53
N ASP A 111 24.81 16.59 4.41
CA ASP A 111 23.43 16.22 4.11
C ASP A 111 23.33 15.62 2.70
N THR A 112 22.91 14.36 2.62
CA THR A 112 22.60 13.62 1.39
C THR A 112 21.22 12.98 1.47
N SER A 113 20.32 13.60 2.23
CA SER A 113 18.97 13.14 2.49
C SER A 113 18.16 12.97 1.21
N LEU A 114 17.26 11.98 1.20
CA LEU A 114 16.29 11.80 0.15
C LEU A 114 15.18 12.83 0.33
N ARG A 115 14.97 13.65 -0.68
CA ARG A 115 13.93 14.67 -0.69
C ARG A 115 12.86 14.38 -1.73
N VAL A 116 11.66 14.90 -1.50
CA VAL A 116 10.57 14.83 -2.49
C VAL A 116 10.97 15.59 -3.76
N PRO A 117 10.82 14.98 -4.96
CA PRO A 117 11.11 15.65 -6.22
C PRO A 117 10.28 16.93 -6.41
N SER A 118 10.82 17.89 -7.17
CA SER A 118 10.10 19.13 -7.52
C SER A 118 8.78 18.79 -8.22
N SER A 119 7.76 19.61 -7.96
CA SER A 119 6.39 19.44 -8.48
C SER A 119 5.63 18.19 -8.01
N THR A 120 6.15 17.46 -7.02
CA THR A 120 5.46 16.32 -6.43
C THR A 120 4.86 16.72 -5.09
N LYS A 121 3.57 16.42 -4.90
CA LYS A 121 2.84 16.56 -3.65
C LYS A 121 2.03 15.27 -3.43
N GLY A 122 2.13 14.69 -2.24
CA GLY A 122 1.46 13.42 -2.00
C GLY A 122 1.44 13.05 -0.53
N THR A 123 0.91 11.85 -0.27
CA THR A 123 0.85 11.27 1.07
C THR A 123 1.70 10.01 1.12
N VAL A 124 2.46 9.83 2.17
CA VAL A 124 3.24 8.60 2.40
C VAL A 124 2.28 7.48 2.78
N ILE A 125 2.24 6.42 1.97
CA ILE A 125 1.34 5.28 2.20
C ILE A 125 2.05 4.10 2.85
N ASP A 126 3.33 3.90 2.54
CA ASP A 126 4.12 2.79 3.09
C ASP A 126 5.60 3.15 3.15
N VAL A 127 6.31 2.51 4.09
CA VAL A 127 7.75 2.64 4.26
C VAL A 127 8.33 1.27 4.56
N GLN A 128 9.27 0.83 3.73
CA GLN A 128 9.97 -0.44 3.88
C GLN A 128 11.44 -0.19 4.20
N VAL A 129 11.93 -0.84 5.23
CA VAL A 129 13.33 -0.73 5.68
C VAL A 129 13.98 -2.10 5.56
N PHE A 130 15.05 -2.16 4.79
CA PHE A 130 15.90 -3.35 4.61
C PHE A 130 17.24 -3.09 5.26
N THR A 131 17.65 -3.95 6.17
CA THR A 131 18.93 -3.83 6.90
C THR A 131 19.77 -5.06 6.64
N ARG A 132 21.05 -4.86 6.33
CA ARG A 132 22.02 -5.94 6.10
C ARG A 132 22.12 -6.85 7.32
N ASP A 133 22.28 -8.15 7.07
CA ASP A 133 22.53 -9.13 8.13
C ASP A 133 23.77 -8.75 8.97
N GLY A 134 23.63 -8.93 10.30
CA GLY A 134 24.70 -8.61 11.27
C GLY A 134 24.76 -7.16 11.74
N LEU A 135 23.88 -6.26 11.28
CA LEU A 135 23.74 -4.90 11.80
C LEU A 135 22.61 -4.80 12.81
N GLU A 136 22.78 -3.92 13.81
CA GLU A 136 21.67 -3.60 14.73
C GLU A 136 20.52 -2.94 13.98
N LYS A 137 19.31 -3.47 14.22
CA LYS A 137 18.08 -2.95 13.62
C LYS A 137 17.57 -1.77 14.42
N ASP A 138 17.22 -0.68 13.75
CA ASP A 138 16.62 0.50 14.35
C ASP A 138 15.23 0.17 14.95
N GLN A 139 14.78 1.01 15.89
CA GLN A 139 13.45 0.87 16.49
C GLN A 139 12.34 0.82 15.44
N ARG A 140 12.46 1.61 14.37
CA ARG A 140 11.49 1.62 13.25
C ARG A 140 11.46 0.29 12.50
N ALA A 141 12.62 -0.28 12.19
CA ALA A 141 12.72 -1.59 11.52
C ALA A 141 12.10 -2.69 12.40
N GLN A 142 12.36 -2.67 13.71
CA GLN A 142 11.76 -3.61 14.65
C GLN A 142 10.24 -3.48 14.75
N GLN A 143 9.71 -2.25 14.73
CA GLN A 143 8.25 -2.00 14.73
C GLN A 143 7.59 -2.52 13.45
N ILE A 144 8.21 -2.29 12.29
CA ILE A 144 7.72 -2.79 10.99
C ILE A 144 7.71 -4.32 10.99
N GLU A 145 8.80 -4.96 11.41
CA GLU A 145 8.88 -6.43 11.51
C GLU A 145 7.80 -7.00 12.44
N LYS A 146 7.61 -6.38 13.59
CA LYS A 146 6.59 -6.80 14.55
C LYS A 146 5.19 -6.68 13.95
N SER A 147 4.89 -5.56 13.29
CA SER A 147 3.60 -5.36 12.61
C SER A 147 3.37 -6.43 11.53
N GLN A 148 4.37 -6.69 10.70
CA GLN A 148 4.29 -7.72 9.66
C GLN A 148 4.09 -9.13 10.22
N LEU A 149 4.74 -9.46 11.35
CA LEU A 149 4.54 -10.75 12.02
C LEU A 149 3.15 -10.87 12.64
N ASP A 150 2.65 -9.79 13.23
CA ASP A 150 1.31 -9.77 13.81
C ASP A 150 0.21 -9.89 12.75
N ASP A 151 0.38 -9.23 11.61
CA ASP A 151 -0.56 -9.34 10.49
C ASP A 151 -0.51 -10.73 9.87
N TYR A 152 0.70 -11.27 9.63
CA TYR A 152 0.84 -12.64 9.14
C TYR A 152 0.24 -13.68 10.11
N ARG A 153 0.39 -13.47 11.43
CA ARG A 153 -0.26 -14.34 12.44
C ARG A 153 -1.78 -14.25 12.39
N LYS A 154 -2.35 -13.07 12.12
CA LYS A 154 -3.81 -12.91 11.94
C LYS A 154 -4.28 -13.68 10.71
N ASP A 155 -3.56 -13.55 9.58
CA ASP A 155 -3.89 -14.25 8.34
C ASP A 155 -3.88 -15.76 8.52
N LEU A 156 -2.84 -16.31 9.18
CA LEU A 156 -2.78 -17.75 9.48
C LEU A 156 -3.90 -18.24 10.41
N LYS A 157 -4.28 -17.42 11.38
CA LYS A 157 -5.42 -17.75 12.27
C LYS A 157 -6.74 -17.75 11.50
N GLU A 158 -6.94 -16.81 10.57
CA GLU A 158 -8.13 -16.78 9.72
C GLU A 158 -8.15 -17.97 8.76
N GLU A 159 -7.00 -18.33 8.15
CA GLU A 159 -6.86 -19.52 7.30
C GLU A 159 -7.25 -20.78 8.07
N TYR A 160 -6.74 -20.94 9.30
CA TYR A 160 -7.09 -22.06 10.17
C TYR A 160 -8.57 -22.07 10.52
N ARG A 161 -9.15 -20.93 10.90
CA ARG A 161 -10.57 -20.79 11.24
C ARG A 161 -11.47 -21.23 10.08
N ILE A 162 -11.17 -20.78 8.86
CA ILE A 162 -11.94 -21.14 7.67
C ILE A 162 -11.85 -22.66 7.41
N PHE A 163 -10.66 -23.24 7.53
CA PHE A 163 -10.47 -24.67 7.38
C PHE A 163 -11.19 -25.48 8.45
N GLU A 164 -11.11 -25.02 9.70
CA GLU A 164 -11.81 -25.61 10.83
C GLU A 164 -13.33 -25.58 10.61
N GLU A 165 -13.90 -24.43 10.28
CA GLU A 165 -15.34 -24.27 10.03
C GLU A 165 -15.83 -25.18 8.89
N ALA A 166 -15.09 -25.24 7.79
CA ALA A 166 -15.40 -26.12 6.67
C ALA A 166 -15.37 -27.60 7.07
N THR A 167 -14.39 -28.01 7.86
CA THR A 167 -14.26 -29.39 8.35
C THR A 167 -15.40 -29.74 9.29
N PHE A 168 -15.75 -28.87 10.24
CA PHE A 168 -16.89 -29.10 11.13
C PHE A 168 -18.24 -29.06 10.43
N ALA A 169 -18.42 -28.22 9.41
CA ALA A 169 -19.62 -28.21 8.59
C ALA A 169 -19.79 -29.55 7.84
N ARG A 170 -18.69 -30.08 7.27
CA ARG A 170 -18.68 -31.40 6.64
C ARG A 170 -19.00 -32.51 7.63
N LEU A 171 -18.37 -32.50 8.80
CA LEU A 171 -18.61 -33.48 9.87
C LEU A 171 -20.06 -33.38 10.37
N SER A 172 -20.59 -32.21 10.61
CA SER A 172 -21.99 -32.02 11.01
C SER A 172 -22.95 -32.70 10.07
N ASN A 173 -22.77 -32.52 8.75
CA ASN A 173 -23.61 -33.16 7.74
C ASN A 173 -23.50 -34.71 7.75
N LEU A 174 -22.33 -35.25 8.08
CA LEU A 174 -22.10 -36.69 8.15
C LEU A 174 -22.70 -37.34 9.41
N ILE A 175 -22.59 -36.64 10.59
CA ILE A 175 -22.99 -37.20 11.90
C ILE A 175 -24.44 -36.87 12.26
N LYS A 176 -25.07 -35.94 11.56
CA LYS A 176 -26.45 -35.53 11.78
C LYS A 176 -27.42 -36.72 11.75
N ASN A 177 -28.32 -36.76 12.75
CA ASN A 177 -29.31 -37.84 12.96
C ASN A 177 -28.71 -39.22 13.30
N LYS A 178 -27.42 -39.34 13.54
CA LYS A 178 -26.80 -40.59 13.99
C LYS A 178 -26.89 -40.74 15.51
N SER A 179 -26.81 -41.99 16.00
CA SER A 179 -26.88 -42.30 17.43
C SER A 179 -25.50 -42.47 18.05
N VAL A 180 -25.29 -41.87 19.21
CA VAL A 180 -24.05 -41.96 20.00
C VAL A 180 -24.02 -43.27 20.76
N VAL A 181 -22.90 -43.99 20.70
CA VAL A 181 -22.64 -45.16 21.55
C VAL A 181 -22.01 -44.78 22.88
N SER A 182 -21.04 -43.89 22.83
CA SER A 182 -20.38 -43.33 24.03
C SER A 182 -19.55 -42.08 23.67
N GLY A 183 -19.24 -41.23 24.64
CA GLY A 183 -18.33 -40.09 24.51
C GLY A 183 -19.02 -38.74 24.69
N ALA A 184 -18.23 -37.68 24.89
CA ALA A 184 -18.64 -36.29 25.06
C ALA A 184 -19.70 -36.02 26.16
N GLY A 185 -19.80 -36.88 27.17
CA GLY A 185 -20.79 -36.72 28.24
C GLY A 185 -22.23 -37.03 27.87
N LEU A 186 -22.48 -37.52 26.65
CA LEU A 186 -23.82 -37.86 26.17
C LEU A 186 -24.23 -39.28 26.56
N THR A 187 -25.53 -39.49 26.85
CA THR A 187 -26.11 -40.80 27.16
C THR A 187 -26.17 -41.67 25.89
N LYS A 188 -25.96 -43.01 26.05
CA LYS A 188 -26.03 -43.97 24.98
C LYS A 188 -27.40 -43.93 24.28
N GLY A 189 -27.40 -43.83 22.97
CA GLY A 189 -28.62 -43.73 22.14
C GLY A 189 -29.13 -42.34 21.85
N THR A 190 -28.45 -41.26 22.34
CA THR A 190 -28.81 -39.87 22.01
C THR A 190 -28.58 -39.62 20.52
N LYS A 191 -29.62 -39.10 19.85
CA LYS A 191 -29.49 -38.67 18.45
C LYS A 191 -28.84 -37.29 18.34
N LEU A 192 -27.84 -37.17 17.50
CA LEU A 192 -27.15 -35.91 17.22
C LEU A 192 -28.01 -35.02 16.34
N THR A 193 -28.74 -34.07 16.95
CA THR A 193 -29.49 -33.02 16.27
C THR A 193 -28.67 -31.74 16.20
N ASP A 194 -29.03 -30.83 15.30
CA ASP A 194 -28.32 -29.53 15.18
C ASP A 194 -28.20 -28.79 16.50
N LYS A 195 -29.23 -28.86 17.37
CA LYS A 195 -29.21 -28.26 18.71
C LYS A 195 -28.13 -28.87 19.60
N VAL A 196 -28.05 -30.20 19.65
CA VAL A 196 -27.04 -30.92 20.45
C VAL A 196 -25.63 -30.65 19.93
N LEU A 197 -25.46 -30.58 18.60
CA LEU A 197 -24.17 -30.25 17.99
C LEU A 197 -23.72 -28.81 18.23
N SER A 198 -24.66 -27.85 18.30
CA SER A 198 -24.34 -26.45 18.59
C SER A 198 -24.00 -26.21 20.07
N GLU A 199 -24.53 -27.03 20.99
CA GLU A 199 -24.26 -26.96 22.43
C GLU A 199 -22.97 -27.69 22.84
N LEU A 200 -22.46 -28.57 21.99
CA LEU A 200 -21.23 -29.32 22.22
C LEU A 200 -20.01 -28.52 21.76
N GLU A 201 -19.02 -28.38 22.62
CA GLU A 201 -17.72 -27.83 22.25
C GLU A 201 -17.09 -28.66 21.12
N ARG A 202 -16.51 -27.99 20.12
CA ARG A 202 -15.93 -28.62 18.91
C ARG A 202 -14.90 -29.71 19.21
N GLU A 203 -14.09 -29.52 20.25
CA GLU A 203 -13.09 -30.50 20.69
C GLU A 203 -13.70 -31.82 21.15
N LEU A 204 -14.91 -31.76 21.69
CA LEU A 204 -15.61 -32.95 22.16
C LEU A 204 -16.18 -33.81 21.03
N TRP A 205 -16.32 -33.26 19.83
CA TRP A 205 -16.82 -34.02 18.68
C TRP A 205 -15.90 -35.19 18.31
N PHE A 206 -14.59 -35.04 18.47
CA PHE A 206 -13.61 -36.10 18.20
C PHE A 206 -13.59 -37.19 19.26
N LYS A 207 -14.19 -36.93 20.42
CA LYS A 207 -14.35 -37.94 21.50
C LYS A 207 -15.63 -38.78 21.36
N LEU A 208 -16.49 -38.45 20.39
CA LEU A 208 -17.71 -39.20 20.09
C LEU A 208 -17.39 -40.56 19.48
N LYS A 209 -18.03 -41.60 19.99
CA LYS A 209 -18.05 -42.94 19.34
C LYS A 209 -19.44 -43.22 18.79
N LEU A 210 -19.51 -43.37 17.48
CA LEU A 210 -20.72 -43.65 16.75
C LEU A 210 -20.84 -45.14 16.44
N SER A 211 -22.05 -45.62 16.14
CA SER A 211 -22.32 -47.03 15.84
C SER A 211 -21.64 -47.51 14.55
N GLU A 212 -21.40 -46.63 13.60
CA GLU A 212 -20.81 -46.94 12.30
C GLU A 212 -19.30 -46.76 12.33
N LYS A 213 -18.52 -47.74 11.91
CA LYS A 213 -17.05 -47.66 11.87
C LYS A 213 -16.54 -46.58 10.94
N GLU A 214 -17.16 -46.46 9.77
CA GLU A 214 -16.79 -45.47 8.75
C GLU A 214 -16.84 -44.02 9.28
N LEU A 215 -17.84 -43.72 10.13
CA LEU A 215 -17.97 -42.38 10.72
C LEU A 215 -16.90 -42.12 11.81
N ASN A 216 -16.52 -43.13 12.56
CA ASN A 216 -15.42 -43.00 13.51
C ASN A 216 -14.07 -42.80 12.83
N GLU A 217 -13.86 -43.49 11.69
CA GLU A 217 -12.67 -43.28 10.85
C GLU A 217 -12.66 -41.88 10.22
N ALA A 218 -13.82 -41.37 9.78
CA ALA A 218 -13.97 -40.00 9.28
C ALA A 218 -13.66 -38.94 10.35
N LEU A 219 -14.14 -39.13 11.59
CA LEU A 219 -13.81 -38.26 12.71
C LEU A 219 -12.31 -38.29 13.01
N ALA A 220 -11.70 -39.44 13.10
CA ALA A 220 -10.27 -39.61 13.35
C ALA A 220 -9.40 -39.04 12.22
N SER A 221 -9.86 -39.13 10.96
CA SER A 221 -9.16 -38.54 9.82
C SER A 221 -9.26 -37.01 9.80
N ALA A 222 -10.44 -36.49 10.16
CA ALA A 222 -10.63 -35.05 10.26
C ALA A 222 -9.81 -34.43 11.41
N GLN A 223 -9.73 -35.11 12.54
CA GLN A 223 -8.85 -34.67 13.62
C GLN A 223 -7.39 -34.60 13.17
N ARG A 224 -6.89 -35.66 12.53
CA ARG A 224 -5.52 -35.67 11.98
C ARG A 224 -5.28 -34.57 10.98
N GLN A 225 -6.24 -34.33 10.08
CA GLN A 225 -6.14 -33.25 9.10
C GLN A 225 -6.07 -31.87 9.78
N LEU A 226 -6.82 -31.62 10.84
CA LEU A 226 -6.75 -30.37 11.61
C LEU A 226 -5.40 -30.21 12.33
N GLU A 227 -4.91 -31.29 12.95
CA GLU A 227 -3.60 -31.30 13.62
C GLU A 227 -2.46 -31.08 12.63
N GLU A 228 -2.49 -31.76 11.46
CA GLU A 228 -1.53 -31.59 10.37
C GLU A 228 -1.54 -30.15 9.82
N GLN A 229 -2.73 -29.57 9.63
CA GLN A 229 -2.84 -28.18 9.18
C GLN A 229 -2.31 -27.19 10.22
N ASN A 230 -2.61 -27.38 11.49
CA ASN A 230 -2.08 -26.50 12.54
C ASN A 230 -0.55 -26.55 12.60
N THR A 231 0.04 -27.75 12.57
CA THR A 231 1.51 -27.90 12.57
C THR A 231 2.15 -27.23 11.33
N LEU A 232 1.53 -27.40 10.17
CA LEU A 232 2.00 -26.78 8.91
C LEU A 232 1.93 -25.26 8.97
N LEU A 233 0.88 -24.69 9.55
CA LEU A 233 0.74 -23.25 9.73
C LEU A 233 1.76 -22.71 10.75
N GLU A 234 2.02 -23.44 11.83
CA GLU A 234 3.06 -23.10 12.81
C GLU A 234 4.46 -23.13 12.17
N GLU A 235 4.78 -24.17 11.38
CA GLU A 235 6.03 -24.24 10.65
C GLU A 235 6.19 -23.07 9.68
N ARG A 236 5.14 -22.71 8.93
CA ARG A 236 5.14 -21.55 8.02
C ARG A 236 5.39 -20.24 8.78
N PHE A 237 4.81 -20.10 9.97
CA PHE A 237 5.05 -18.94 10.83
C PHE A 237 6.51 -18.84 11.28
N GLU A 238 7.09 -19.95 11.79
CA GLU A 238 8.48 -19.95 12.25
C GLU A 238 9.48 -19.72 11.09
N ILE A 239 9.23 -20.28 9.92
CA ILE A 239 10.05 -19.99 8.71
C ILE A 239 9.98 -18.51 8.34
N LYS A 240 8.78 -17.91 8.34
CA LYS A 240 8.62 -16.48 8.03
C LYS A 240 9.31 -15.60 9.06
N LYS A 241 9.13 -15.92 10.34
CA LYS A 241 9.79 -15.23 11.46
C LYS A 241 11.32 -15.31 11.35
N GLY A 242 11.86 -16.50 11.09
CA GLY A 242 13.30 -16.68 10.87
C GLY A 242 13.84 -15.83 9.72
N LYS A 243 13.12 -15.79 8.60
CA LYS A 243 13.50 -14.94 7.44
C LYS A 243 13.50 -13.45 7.76
N LEU A 244 12.51 -12.96 8.52
CA LEU A 244 12.46 -11.55 8.91
C LEU A 244 13.54 -11.19 9.92
N GLN A 245 13.92 -12.12 10.80
CA GLN A 245 14.95 -11.89 11.82
C GLN A 245 16.38 -11.98 11.29
N SER A 246 16.62 -12.80 10.25
CA SER A 246 17.98 -13.03 9.70
C SER A 246 18.59 -11.84 8.98
N GLY A 247 17.85 -10.71 8.81
CA GLY A 247 18.31 -9.61 7.98
C GLY A 247 18.18 -9.89 6.49
N ASP A 248 18.48 -8.89 5.68
CA ASP A 248 18.33 -8.95 4.23
C ASP A 248 19.68 -9.17 3.54
N ASP A 249 19.68 -10.00 2.50
CA ASP A 249 20.86 -10.21 1.65
C ASP A 249 20.97 -9.04 0.66
N LEU A 250 21.67 -7.99 1.10
CA LEU A 250 21.87 -6.77 0.32
C LEU A 250 23.19 -6.86 -0.47
N ALA A 251 23.24 -6.11 -1.58
CA ALA A 251 24.43 -6.03 -2.41
C ALA A 251 25.70 -5.62 -1.60
N PRO A 252 26.89 -6.06 -1.99
CA PRO A 252 28.12 -5.71 -1.28
C PRO A 252 28.31 -4.20 -1.14
N GLY A 253 28.64 -3.74 0.07
CA GLY A 253 28.81 -2.31 0.37
C GLY A 253 27.51 -1.55 0.67
N VAL A 254 26.35 -2.17 0.59
CA VAL A 254 25.07 -1.58 1.02
C VAL A 254 24.79 -1.99 2.46
N LEU A 255 24.53 -1.03 3.31
CA LEU A 255 24.23 -1.25 4.73
C LEU A 255 22.73 -1.29 5.00
N LYS A 256 22.00 -0.33 4.40
CA LYS A 256 20.55 -0.15 4.61
C LYS A 256 19.89 0.41 3.36
N ILE A 257 18.69 -0.06 3.06
CA ILE A 257 17.84 0.48 2.00
C ILE A 257 16.51 0.88 2.62
N VAL A 258 16.09 2.11 2.38
CA VAL A 258 14.75 2.58 2.75
C VAL A 258 13.98 2.92 1.49
N LYS A 259 12.82 2.29 1.33
CA LYS A 259 11.87 2.54 0.25
C LYS A 259 10.66 3.26 0.81
N VAL A 260 10.35 4.41 0.25
CA VAL A 260 9.19 5.21 0.63
C VAL A 260 8.23 5.25 -0.54
N TYR A 261 6.98 4.89 -0.29
CA TYR A 261 5.90 4.89 -1.28
C TYR A 261 5.02 6.10 -1.07
N LEU A 262 4.94 6.94 -2.10
CA LEU A 262 4.09 8.14 -2.12
C LEU A 262 2.86 7.91 -2.98
N ALA A 263 1.69 8.18 -2.44
CA ALA A 263 0.45 8.28 -3.22
C ALA A 263 0.28 9.73 -3.68
N ILE A 264 0.24 9.91 -4.99
CA ILE A 264 0.09 11.22 -5.64
C ILE A 264 -1.26 11.24 -6.31
N LYS A 265 -2.15 12.12 -5.84
CA LYS A 265 -3.45 12.35 -6.47
C LYS A 265 -3.29 13.39 -7.57
N ARG A 266 -3.53 13.00 -8.82
CA ARG A 266 -3.50 13.90 -9.98
C ARG A 266 -4.90 14.12 -10.49
N ARG A 267 -5.36 15.36 -10.39
CA ARG A 267 -6.61 15.82 -11.00
C ARG A 267 -6.34 16.30 -12.42
N ILE A 268 -7.40 16.33 -13.21
CA ILE A 268 -7.35 16.91 -14.56
C ILE A 268 -6.94 18.38 -14.46
N GLN A 269 -6.07 18.80 -15.36
CA GLN A 269 -5.62 20.18 -15.50
C GLN A 269 -5.52 20.57 -16.99
N PRO A 270 -5.56 21.86 -17.31
CA PRO A 270 -5.31 22.32 -18.67
C PRO A 270 -3.97 21.79 -19.20
N GLY A 271 -3.95 21.31 -20.45
CA GLY A 271 -2.79 20.65 -21.06
C GLY A 271 -2.84 19.12 -21.04
N ASP A 272 -3.72 18.51 -20.24
CA ASP A 272 -3.88 17.06 -20.21
C ASP A 272 -4.54 16.56 -21.50
N LYS A 273 -4.13 15.37 -21.95
CA LYS A 273 -4.69 14.70 -23.12
C LYS A 273 -5.89 13.87 -22.75
N MET A 274 -6.98 14.09 -23.44
CA MET A 274 -8.23 13.34 -23.30
C MET A 274 -8.66 12.75 -24.64
N ALA A 275 -9.28 11.58 -24.64
CA ALA A 275 -9.77 10.92 -25.84
C ALA A 275 -11.12 10.25 -25.59
N GLY A 276 -11.95 10.22 -26.64
CA GLY A 276 -13.17 9.43 -26.65
C GLY A 276 -12.95 8.03 -27.23
N ARG A 277 -14.04 7.27 -27.36
CA ARG A 277 -14.04 5.86 -27.85
C ARG A 277 -13.90 5.73 -29.38
N HIS A 278 -14.03 6.82 -30.13
CA HIS A 278 -14.09 6.83 -31.59
C HIS A 278 -12.86 7.46 -32.24
N GLY A 279 -11.69 7.43 -31.58
CA GLY A 279 -10.45 8.01 -32.11
C GLY A 279 -10.38 9.54 -32.03
N ASN A 280 -11.32 10.18 -31.38
CA ASN A 280 -11.34 11.62 -31.13
C ASN A 280 -10.45 11.95 -29.91
N LYS A 281 -9.21 12.31 -30.16
CA LYS A 281 -8.25 12.74 -29.16
C LYS A 281 -8.14 14.26 -29.14
N GLY A 282 -7.90 14.81 -27.97
CA GLY A 282 -7.71 16.25 -27.83
C GLY A 282 -6.93 16.61 -26.57
N VAL A 283 -6.70 17.90 -26.37
CA VAL A 283 -6.02 18.45 -25.20
C VAL A 283 -6.98 19.40 -24.50
N ILE A 284 -7.05 19.33 -23.18
CA ILE A 284 -7.87 20.22 -22.38
C ILE A 284 -7.28 21.64 -22.46
N SER A 285 -8.06 22.58 -23.00
CA SER A 285 -7.66 23.98 -23.14
C SER A 285 -7.92 24.77 -21.88
N VAL A 286 -9.12 24.62 -21.32
CA VAL A 286 -9.56 25.34 -20.13
C VAL A 286 -10.57 24.52 -19.34
N ILE A 287 -10.57 24.69 -18.03
CA ILE A 287 -11.60 24.20 -17.12
C ILE A 287 -12.49 25.40 -16.79
N MET A 288 -13.76 25.34 -17.18
CA MET A 288 -14.67 26.45 -17.10
C MET A 288 -15.66 26.28 -15.93
N PRO A 289 -16.02 27.37 -15.24
CA PRO A 289 -17.07 27.32 -14.21
C PRO A 289 -18.38 26.77 -14.77
N VAL A 290 -19.18 26.16 -13.93
CA VAL A 290 -20.45 25.51 -14.32
C VAL A 290 -21.41 26.51 -14.93
N GLU A 291 -21.42 27.77 -14.45
CA GLU A 291 -22.31 28.84 -14.89
C GLU A 291 -22.04 29.30 -16.33
N ASP A 292 -20.79 29.15 -16.79
CA ASP A 292 -20.35 29.55 -18.14
C ASP A 292 -20.47 28.42 -19.17
N MET A 293 -20.87 27.21 -18.73
CA MET A 293 -21.05 26.07 -19.61
C MET A 293 -22.40 26.11 -20.32
N PRO A 294 -22.50 25.56 -21.55
CA PRO A 294 -23.80 25.35 -22.19
C PRO A 294 -24.68 24.41 -21.35
N TYR A 295 -25.97 24.63 -21.36
CA TYR A 295 -26.94 23.86 -20.58
C TYR A 295 -28.12 23.43 -21.47
N ASP A 296 -28.83 22.38 -21.06
CA ASP A 296 -30.02 21.86 -21.71
C ASP A 296 -31.29 22.63 -21.32
N GLU A 297 -32.47 22.20 -21.82
CA GLU A 297 -33.78 22.82 -21.52
C GLU A 297 -34.13 22.71 -20.04
N ASN A 298 -33.58 21.73 -19.30
CA ASN A 298 -33.84 21.53 -17.88
C ASN A 298 -32.86 22.34 -17.00
N GLY A 299 -31.89 23.04 -17.62
CA GLY A 299 -30.87 23.83 -16.92
C GLY A 299 -29.67 22.99 -16.46
N GLU A 300 -29.52 21.74 -16.92
CA GLU A 300 -28.35 20.93 -16.61
C GLU A 300 -27.17 21.32 -17.51
N PRO A 301 -26.00 21.67 -16.92
CA PRO A 301 -24.83 22.06 -17.69
C PRO A 301 -24.12 20.84 -18.30
N VAL A 302 -23.58 21.03 -19.48
CA VAL A 302 -22.78 20.04 -20.19
C VAL A 302 -21.40 19.92 -19.55
N ASP A 303 -20.87 18.71 -19.43
CA ASP A 303 -19.56 18.47 -18.81
C ASP A 303 -18.37 18.69 -19.75
N ILE A 304 -18.54 18.37 -21.04
CA ILE A 304 -17.47 18.43 -22.05
C ILE A 304 -18.01 19.02 -23.35
N VAL A 305 -17.30 19.97 -23.92
CA VAL A 305 -17.65 20.56 -25.22
C VAL A 305 -16.57 20.27 -26.23
N LEU A 306 -16.94 19.55 -27.29
CA LEU A 306 -16.07 19.17 -28.40
C LEU A 306 -16.35 20.03 -29.64
N ASN A 307 -15.34 20.22 -30.48
CA ASN A 307 -15.47 20.91 -31.75
C ASN A 307 -16.01 19.98 -32.84
N PRO A 308 -17.14 20.31 -33.51
CA PRO A 308 -17.68 19.47 -34.56
C PRO A 308 -16.82 19.45 -35.83
N LEU A 309 -15.93 20.42 -36.03
CA LEU A 309 -15.04 20.49 -37.20
C LEU A 309 -14.01 19.34 -37.26
N GLY A 310 -13.76 18.67 -36.13
CA GLY A 310 -12.91 17.47 -36.06
C GLY A 310 -13.53 16.22 -36.72
N VAL A 311 -14.85 16.21 -37.02
CA VAL A 311 -15.55 15.04 -37.55
C VAL A 311 -15.43 14.93 -39.10
N PRO A 312 -15.67 15.96 -39.88
CA PRO A 312 -15.71 15.84 -41.34
C PRO A 312 -14.39 15.37 -41.96
N SER A 313 -13.28 15.90 -41.47
CA SER A 313 -11.94 15.55 -41.97
C SER A 313 -11.46 14.15 -41.56
N ARG A 314 -11.91 13.66 -40.42
CA ARG A 314 -11.47 12.37 -39.84
C ARG A 314 -12.48 11.23 -40.03
N MET A 315 -13.69 11.55 -40.47
CA MET A 315 -14.76 10.58 -40.76
C MET A 315 -15.12 9.62 -39.62
N ASN A 316 -14.85 10.00 -38.37
CA ASN A 316 -15.18 9.23 -37.20
C ASN A 316 -16.65 9.43 -36.78
N VAL A 317 -17.56 8.97 -37.64
CA VAL A 317 -19.02 9.15 -37.52
C VAL A 317 -19.59 8.51 -36.22
N GLY A 318 -18.90 7.53 -35.66
CA GLY A 318 -19.32 6.85 -34.44
C GLY A 318 -19.58 7.79 -33.27
N GLN A 319 -18.83 8.90 -33.13
CA GLN A 319 -19.05 9.88 -32.06
C GLN A 319 -20.38 10.66 -32.24
N ILE A 320 -20.84 10.89 -33.48
CA ILE A 320 -22.13 11.52 -33.75
C ILE A 320 -23.27 10.58 -33.36
N LEU A 321 -23.15 9.31 -33.75
CA LEU A 321 -24.14 8.29 -33.39
C LEU A 321 -24.21 8.08 -31.88
N GLU A 322 -23.06 8.10 -31.18
CA GLU A 322 -22.99 8.01 -29.71
C GLU A 322 -23.71 9.18 -29.04
N THR A 323 -23.44 10.40 -29.51
CA THR A 323 -24.11 11.61 -28.98
C THR A 323 -25.62 11.56 -29.23
N HIS A 324 -26.03 11.15 -30.42
CA HIS A 324 -27.44 11.05 -30.79
C HIS A 324 -28.22 9.98 -29.99
N LEU A 325 -27.54 8.88 -29.65
CA LEU A 325 -28.12 7.84 -28.78
C LEU A 325 -28.15 8.24 -27.29
N GLY A 326 -27.26 9.13 -26.87
CA GLY A 326 -27.20 9.63 -25.50
C GLY A 326 -28.21 10.72 -25.17
N MET A 327 -28.75 11.39 -26.21
CA MET A 327 -29.85 12.34 -26.08
C MET A 327 -31.21 11.59 -26.00
#